data_ff18d421cef782f329a59258d005ec70
#
_entry.id   ff18d421cef782f329a59258d005ec70
#
_cell.length_a   1.000
_cell.length_b   1.000
_cell.length_c   1.000
_cell.angle_alpha   90.00
_cell.angle_beta   90.00
_cell.angle_gamma   90.00
#
_symmetry.space_group_name_H-M   'P 1'
#
loop_
_entity.id
_entity.type
_entity.pdbx_description
1 polymer ?
#
loop_
_entity_poly.entity_id
_entity_poly.type
_entity_poly.pdbx_seq_one_letter_code
_entity_poly.pdbx_strand_id
1 'polypeptide(L)'
;MRILILSAALATLFLTGCSTTVIFESDLEGAEVTTVAGQKYGVTPVSVSFSNDDLDASRGPDGCARILGVTYTWPSGAKVASPNPIVLCGDGYQFRYVMKRPADAPDLEKDLQNALQLSKRREAQLQAELETERLYNDRFMWGPFMWGPMMMPPPPSPPRLHR
;
A
#
# COMPACT_ATOMS: atom_id res chain seq x y z
N MET A 1 -45.06 -3.73 5.15
CA MET A 1 -43.84 -4.55 5.01
C MET A 1 -42.82 -4.03 4.01
N ARG A 2 -43.19 -3.27 2.95
CA ARG A 2 -42.25 -2.68 1.95
C ARG A 2 -41.45 -1.46 2.46
N ILE A 3 -41.97 -0.70 3.42
CA ILE A 3 -41.32 0.51 3.97
C ILE A 3 -40.18 0.19 4.94
N LEU A 4 -40.27 -0.95 5.65
CA LEU A 4 -39.23 -1.39 6.60
C LEU A 4 -37.95 -1.87 5.91
N ILE A 5 -38.02 -2.34 4.67
CA ILE A 5 -36.86 -2.82 3.91
C ILE A 5 -36.06 -1.64 3.35
N LEU A 6 -36.71 -0.52 3.00
CA LEU A 6 -36.03 0.67 2.51
C LEU A 6 -35.25 1.41 3.62
N SER A 7 -35.72 1.39 4.86
CA SER A 7 -35.00 2.01 5.98
C SER A 7 -33.77 1.22 6.42
N ALA A 8 -33.73 -0.10 6.26
CA ALA A 8 -32.54 -0.91 6.56
C ALA A 8 -31.40 -0.72 5.54
N ALA A 9 -31.74 -0.47 4.26
CA ALA A 9 -30.72 -0.22 3.21
C ALA A 9 -30.05 1.15 3.34
N LEU A 10 -30.72 2.14 3.93
CA LEU A 10 -30.16 3.49 4.10
C LEU A 10 -29.21 3.59 5.30
N ALA A 11 -29.31 2.70 6.28
CA ALA A 11 -28.50 2.70 7.50
C ALA A 11 -27.06 2.14 7.26
N THR A 12 -26.81 1.43 6.19
CA THR A 12 -25.49 0.84 5.90
C THR A 12 -24.50 1.77 5.20
N LEU A 13 -24.93 2.97 4.77
CA LEU A 13 -24.09 3.91 4.01
C LEU A 13 -23.22 4.85 4.88
N PHE A 14 -23.34 4.82 6.22
CA PHE A 14 -22.64 5.78 7.09
C PHE A 14 -21.44 5.22 7.86
N LEU A 15 -20.96 4.02 7.52
CA LEU A 15 -19.80 3.39 8.18
C LEU A 15 -18.45 3.69 7.51
N THR A 16 -18.30 4.83 6.86
CA THR A 16 -16.97 5.31 6.43
C THR A 16 -16.28 5.98 7.63
N GLY A 17 -15.73 5.19 8.52
CA GLY A 17 -14.88 5.68 9.59
C GLY A 17 -13.66 6.38 9.01
N CYS A 18 -13.33 7.58 9.51
CA CYS A 18 -12.06 8.24 9.19
C CYS A 18 -10.91 7.38 9.69
N SER A 19 -9.87 7.23 8.88
CA SER A 19 -8.66 6.48 9.23
C SER A 19 -7.41 7.31 9.01
N THR A 20 -6.41 7.07 9.84
CA THR A 20 -5.07 7.62 9.71
C THR A 20 -4.13 6.54 9.21
N THR A 21 -3.33 6.87 8.21
CA THR A 21 -2.38 5.94 7.61
C THR A 21 -0.98 6.18 8.14
N VAL A 22 -0.30 5.12 8.59
CA VAL A 22 1.12 5.14 8.92
C VAL A 22 1.88 4.37 7.85
N ILE A 23 2.84 5.03 7.20
CA ILE A 23 3.71 4.41 6.21
C ILE A 23 5.02 4.03 6.92
N PHE A 24 5.27 2.74 7.00
CA PHE A 24 6.53 2.20 7.50
C PHE A 24 7.52 2.04 6.35
N GLU A 25 8.63 2.76 6.43
CA GLU A 25 9.69 2.78 5.43
C GLU A 25 11.03 2.36 6.04
N SER A 26 11.96 1.96 5.20
CA SER A 26 13.35 1.74 5.58
C SER A 26 14.27 2.39 4.55
N ASP A 27 15.47 2.80 4.98
CA ASP A 27 16.53 3.31 4.09
C ASP A 27 16.91 2.32 3.01
N LEU A 28 16.84 1.03 3.32
CA LEU A 28 17.00 -0.06 2.40
C LEU A 28 15.69 -0.87 2.37
N GLU A 29 14.93 -0.73 1.28
CA GLU A 29 13.62 -1.37 1.11
C GLU A 29 13.68 -2.90 1.21
N GLY A 30 12.56 -3.50 1.60
CA GLY A 30 12.44 -4.95 1.65
C GLY A 30 12.53 -5.53 3.05
N ALA A 31 12.50 -4.72 4.10
CA ALA A 31 12.39 -5.18 5.47
C ALA A 31 10.95 -5.63 5.79
N GLU A 32 10.77 -6.81 6.37
CA GLU A 32 9.50 -7.24 6.95
C GLU A 32 9.23 -6.48 8.24
N VAL A 33 8.04 -5.87 8.35
CA VAL A 33 7.59 -5.11 9.52
C VAL A 33 6.64 -5.96 10.33
N THR A 34 7.00 -6.22 11.58
CA THR A 34 6.21 -7.03 12.52
C THR A 34 6.02 -6.26 13.83
N THR A 35 4.82 -6.21 14.38
CA THR A 35 4.57 -5.58 15.69
C THR A 35 5.22 -6.39 16.82
N VAL A 36 5.42 -5.74 17.97
CA VAL A 36 5.87 -6.42 19.20
C VAL A 36 4.90 -7.53 19.65
N ALA A 37 3.63 -7.49 19.21
CA ALA A 37 2.63 -8.53 19.44
C ALA A 37 2.70 -9.68 18.42
N GLY A 38 3.62 -9.64 17.45
CA GLY A 38 3.80 -10.67 16.44
C GLY A 38 2.92 -10.54 15.19
N GLN A 39 2.13 -9.47 15.06
CA GLN A 39 1.33 -9.21 13.88
C GLN A 39 2.22 -8.69 12.75
N LYS A 40 2.14 -9.29 11.56
CA LYS A 40 2.86 -8.84 10.37
C LYS A 40 2.07 -7.74 9.64
N TYR A 41 2.73 -6.63 9.38
CA TYR A 41 2.18 -5.55 8.56
C TYR A 41 2.52 -5.71 7.08
N GLY A 42 3.70 -6.22 6.77
CA GLY A 42 4.15 -6.44 5.40
C GLY A 42 5.63 -6.09 5.21
N VAL A 43 5.99 -5.80 3.97
CA VAL A 43 7.37 -5.48 3.56
C VAL A 43 7.46 -4.01 3.18
N THR A 44 8.52 -3.32 3.66
CA THR A 44 8.72 -1.89 3.42
C THR A 44 8.93 -1.56 1.93
N PRO A 45 8.32 -0.44 1.45
CA PRO A 45 7.40 0.44 2.15
C PRO A 45 6.00 -0.18 2.29
N VAL A 46 5.42 -0.12 3.48
CA VAL A 46 4.08 -0.65 3.76
C VAL A 46 3.22 0.38 4.46
N SER A 47 1.97 0.52 4.00
CA SER A 47 0.97 1.44 4.57
C SER A 47 0.01 0.66 5.44
N VAL A 48 -0.19 1.13 6.67
CA VAL A 48 -1.11 0.55 7.65
C VAL A 48 -2.10 1.61 8.06
N SER A 49 -3.40 1.31 7.95
CA SER A 49 -4.47 2.20 8.37
C SER A 49 -4.91 1.87 9.80
N PHE A 50 -5.00 2.89 10.61
CA PHE A 50 -5.51 2.85 11.98
C PHE A 50 -6.83 3.60 12.04
N SER A 51 -7.80 3.08 12.79
CA SER A 51 -9.02 3.81 13.10
C SER A 51 -8.68 5.07 13.91
N ASN A 52 -9.30 6.20 13.57
CA ASN A 52 -9.11 7.42 14.35
C ASN A 52 -9.59 7.25 15.78
N ASP A 53 -10.66 6.47 16.01
CA ASP A 53 -11.17 6.18 17.35
C ASP A 53 -10.12 5.45 18.20
N ASP A 54 -9.41 4.47 17.64
CA ASP A 54 -8.33 3.75 18.33
C ASP A 54 -7.14 4.67 18.63
N LEU A 55 -6.78 5.53 17.68
CA LEU A 55 -5.70 6.51 17.86
C LEU A 55 -6.07 7.54 18.93
N ASP A 56 -7.29 8.05 18.90
CA ASP A 56 -7.77 9.03 19.90
C ASP A 56 -7.82 8.41 21.29
N ALA A 57 -8.24 7.15 21.41
CA ALA A 57 -8.20 6.42 22.68
C ALA A 57 -6.77 6.20 23.20
N SER A 58 -5.77 6.20 22.32
CA SER A 58 -4.35 6.03 22.66
C SER A 58 -3.61 7.35 22.93
N ARG A 59 -4.27 8.53 22.74
CA ARG A 59 -3.64 9.84 22.94
C ARG A 59 -3.26 10.07 24.38
N GLY A 60 -2.05 10.55 24.58
CA GLY A 60 -1.56 11.00 25.88
C GLY A 60 -1.89 12.46 26.16
N PRO A 61 -1.49 12.96 27.36
CA PRO A 61 -1.68 14.36 27.74
C PRO A 61 -0.91 15.35 26.83
N ASP A 62 0.07 14.87 26.08
CA ASP A 62 0.84 15.59 25.06
C ASP A 62 0.09 15.73 23.72
N GLY A 63 -1.14 15.18 23.61
CA GLY A 63 -1.92 15.18 22.39
C GLY A 63 -1.44 14.20 21.33
N CYS A 64 -0.38 13.42 21.58
CA CYS A 64 0.18 12.48 20.63
C CYS A 64 -0.46 11.09 20.77
N ALA A 65 -0.82 10.47 19.64
CA ALA A 65 -1.31 9.09 19.64
C ALA A 65 -0.14 8.10 19.82
N ARG A 66 -0.44 6.94 20.36
CA ARG A 66 0.55 5.90 20.65
C ARG A 66 0.13 4.60 19.99
N ILE A 67 1.01 4.05 19.16
CA ILE A 67 0.80 2.74 18.51
C ILE A 67 1.86 1.74 18.97
N LEU A 68 1.58 0.45 18.77
CA LEU A 68 2.54 -0.60 19.11
C LEU A 68 3.84 -0.43 18.35
N GLY A 69 4.95 -0.65 19.05
CA GLY A 69 6.27 -0.73 18.43
C GLY A 69 6.36 -1.85 17.41
N VAL A 70 7.28 -1.70 16.46
CA VAL A 70 7.51 -2.66 15.39
C VAL A 70 8.98 -3.06 15.32
N THR A 71 9.20 -4.25 14.76
CA THR A 71 10.54 -4.77 14.43
C THR A 71 10.64 -4.88 12.91
N TYR A 72 11.70 -4.33 12.36
CA TYR A 72 12.09 -4.49 10.97
C TYR A 72 13.08 -5.65 10.86
N THR A 73 12.85 -6.56 9.93
CA THR A 73 13.72 -7.70 9.65
C THR A 73 14.03 -7.74 8.17
N TRP A 74 15.28 -7.52 7.79
CA TRP A 74 15.73 -7.62 6.39
C TRP A 74 15.99 -9.07 5.98
N PRO A 75 16.05 -9.36 4.67
CA PRO A 75 16.33 -10.72 4.15
C PRO A 75 17.67 -11.30 4.61
N SER A 76 18.65 -10.47 4.94
CA SER A 76 19.92 -10.89 5.56
C SER A 76 19.76 -11.44 6.97
N GLY A 77 18.62 -11.18 7.62
CA GLY A 77 18.41 -11.43 9.04
C GLY A 77 18.74 -10.25 9.93
N ALA A 78 19.23 -9.13 9.37
CA ALA A 78 19.40 -7.89 10.11
C ALA A 78 18.08 -7.44 10.73
N LYS A 79 18.13 -6.96 11.98
CA LYS A 79 16.92 -6.56 12.73
C LYS A 79 17.15 -5.25 13.45
N VAL A 80 16.09 -4.44 13.50
CA VAL A 80 16.02 -3.26 14.35
C VAL A 80 14.60 -3.10 14.88
N ALA A 81 14.47 -2.74 16.16
CA ALA A 81 13.18 -2.48 16.78
C ALA A 81 12.98 -0.98 16.96
N SER A 82 11.77 -0.51 16.73
CA SER A 82 11.35 0.84 17.10
C SER A 82 11.20 0.98 18.61
N PRO A 83 11.13 2.22 19.14
CA PRO A 83 10.55 2.43 20.46
C PRO A 83 9.16 1.81 20.58
N ASN A 84 8.80 1.37 21.78
CA ASN A 84 7.46 0.86 22.08
C ASN A 84 6.91 1.60 23.31
N PRO A 85 5.85 2.43 23.14
CA PRO A 85 5.11 2.69 21.91
C PRO A 85 5.85 3.61 20.92
N ILE A 86 5.44 3.59 19.66
CA ILE A 86 5.73 4.63 18.69
C ILE A 86 4.78 5.79 18.97
N VAL A 87 5.31 7.01 19.02
CA VAL A 87 4.55 8.23 19.31
C VAL A 87 4.32 8.99 18.01
N LEU A 88 3.05 9.28 17.72
CA LEU A 88 2.60 9.99 16.53
C LEU A 88 2.02 11.34 16.95
N CYS A 89 2.76 12.42 16.66
CA CYS A 89 2.36 13.79 17.00
C CYS A 89 1.98 14.57 15.77
N GLY A 90 0.91 15.36 15.86
CA GLY A 90 0.39 16.21 14.80
C GLY A 90 -1.03 15.83 14.39
N ASP A 91 -1.64 16.68 13.55
CA ASP A 91 -3.05 16.57 13.13
C ASP A 91 -3.18 15.96 11.73
N GLY A 92 -2.13 15.30 11.24
CA GLY A 92 -2.12 14.69 9.91
C GLY A 92 -2.86 13.36 9.87
N TYR A 93 -3.49 13.08 8.73
CA TYR A 93 -4.08 11.76 8.44
C TYR A 93 -3.06 10.76 7.86
N GLN A 94 -1.81 11.17 7.73
CA GLN A 94 -0.73 10.35 7.20
C GLN A 94 0.56 10.64 7.96
N PHE A 95 1.16 9.59 8.51
CA PHE A 95 2.47 9.63 9.16
C PHE A 95 3.44 8.75 8.40
N ARG A 96 4.72 9.16 8.39
CA ARG A 96 5.80 8.38 7.79
C ARG A 96 6.82 8.04 8.88
N TYR A 97 7.05 6.74 9.04
CA TYR A 97 7.99 6.21 10.03
C TYR A 97 9.13 5.47 9.32
N VAL A 98 10.34 6.03 9.40
CA VAL A 98 11.52 5.53 8.67
C VAL A 98 12.50 4.89 9.65
N MET A 99 12.89 3.65 9.39
CA MET A 99 13.94 2.96 10.15
C MET A 99 15.17 2.70 9.27
N LYS A 100 16.34 2.84 9.88
CA LYS A 100 17.62 2.56 9.21
C LYS A 100 18.08 1.14 9.53
N ARG A 101 18.58 0.45 8.50
CA ARG A 101 19.25 -0.82 8.69
C ARG A 101 20.49 -0.62 9.56
N PRO A 102 20.79 -1.48 10.55
CA PRO A 102 22.03 -1.40 11.29
C PRO A 102 23.24 -1.54 10.36
N ALA A 103 24.18 -0.59 10.46
CA ALA A 103 25.34 -0.55 9.55
C ALA A 103 26.31 -1.72 9.76
N ASP A 104 26.35 -2.26 10.97
CA ASP A 104 27.19 -3.38 11.41
C ASP A 104 26.55 -4.76 11.16
N ALA A 105 25.31 -4.81 10.68
CA ALA A 105 24.65 -6.07 10.38
C ALA A 105 25.28 -6.73 9.13
N PRO A 106 25.45 -8.07 9.16
CA PRO A 106 26.08 -8.82 8.05
C PRO A 106 25.20 -8.81 6.79
N ASP A 107 25.78 -9.28 5.68
CA ASP A 107 25.10 -9.57 4.42
C ASP A 107 24.33 -8.37 3.80
N LEU A 108 24.92 -7.16 3.88
CA LEU A 108 24.36 -5.96 3.26
C LEU A 108 24.05 -6.17 1.75
N GLU A 109 24.92 -6.89 1.05
CA GLU A 109 24.74 -7.14 -0.37
C GLU A 109 23.45 -7.89 -0.68
N LYS A 110 23.06 -8.87 0.14
CA LYS A 110 21.81 -9.61 0.01
C LYS A 110 20.60 -8.67 0.12
N ASP A 111 20.64 -7.74 1.05
CA ASP A 111 19.55 -6.77 1.24
C ASP A 111 19.50 -5.76 0.09
N LEU A 112 20.65 -5.31 -0.43
CA LEU A 112 20.74 -4.45 -1.61
C LEU A 112 20.18 -5.14 -2.85
N GLN A 113 20.51 -6.39 -3.08
CA GLN A 113 19.98 -7.17 -4.21
C GLN A 113 18.46 -7.32 -4.10
N ASN A 114 17.94 -7.59 -2.90
CA ASN A 114 16.50 -7.68 -2.68
C ASN A 114 15.81 -6.34 -2.95
N ALA A 115 16.35 -5.23 -2.43
CA ALA A 115 15.81 -3.89 -2.66
C ALA A 115 15.80 -3.52 -4.15
N LEU A 116 16.88 -3.83 -4.88
CA LEU A 116 16.96 -3.63 -6.33
C LEU A 116 15.90 -4.45 -7.09
N GLN A 117 15.67 -5.70 -6.69
CA GLN A 117 14.63 -6.53 -7.31
C GLN A 117 13.23 -5.97 -7.06
N LEU A 118 12.96 -5.49 -5.84
CA LEU A 118 11.68 -4.86 -5.51
C LEU A 118 11.44 -3.58 -6.31
N SER A 119 12.48 -2.73 -6.44
CA SER A 119 12.42 -1.53 -7.26
C SER A 119 12.10 -1.85 -8.73
N LYS A 120 12.82 -2.79 -9.34
CA LYS A 120 12.56 -3.23 -10.71
C LYS A 120 11.14 -3.78 -10.92
N ARG A 121 10.63 -4.55 -9.96
CA ARG A 121 9.24 -5.05 -10.03
C ARG A 121 8.23 -3.92 -9.99
N ARG A 122 8.45 -2.92 -9.13
CA ARG A 122 7.58 -1.75 -9.02
C ARG A 122 7.61 -0.92 -10.30
N GLU A 123 8.79 -0.68 -10.87
CA GLU A 123 8.93 0.01 -12.15
C GLU A 123 8.17 -0.72 -13.27
N ALA A 124 8.30 -2.04 -13.35
CA ALA A 124 7.58 -2.84 -14.34
C ALA A 124 6.05 -2.79 -14.14
N GLN A 125 5.58 -2.79 -12.89
CA GLN A 125 4.16 -2.64 -12.59
C GLN A 125 3.63 -1.28 -13.02
N LEU A 126 4.34 -0.20 -12.68
CA LEU A 126 3.97 1.16 -13.09
C LEU A 126 3.95 1.32 -14.62
N GLN A 127 4.91 0.73 -15.33
CA GLN A 127 4.93 0.75 -16.80
C GLN A 127 3.72 0.01 -17.38
N ALA A 128 3.38 -1.17 -16.84
CA ALA A 128 2.21 -1.94 -17.29
C ALA A 128 0.89 -1.18 -17.02
N GLU A 129 0.81 -0.47 -15.89
CA GLU A 129 -0.34 0.35 -15.54
C GLU A 129 -0.50 1.53 -16.50
N LEU A 130 0.59 2.24 -16.79
CA LEU A 130 0.61 3.34 -17.77
C LEU A 130 0.27 2.87 -19.19
N GLU A 131 0.72 1.70 -19.60
CA GLU A 131 0.35 1.12 -20.89
C GLU A 131 -1.15 0.80 -20.94
N THR A 132 -1.69 0.26 -19.86
CA THR A 132 -3.12 -0.04 -19.75
C THR A 132 -3.96 1.23 -19.84
N GLU A 133 -3.56 2.30 -19.14
CA GLU A 133 -4.24 3.61 -19.22
C GLU A 133 -4.16 4.22 -20.64
N ARG A 134 -3.00 4.12 -21.29
CA ARG A 134 -2.87 4.58 -22.68
C ARG A 134 -3.81 3.85 -23.62
N LEU A 135 -3.85 2.53 -23.54
CA LEU A 135 -4.74 1.71 -24.36
C LEU A 135 -6.22 2.02 -24.09
N TYR A 136 -6.58 2.29 -22.83
CA TYR A 136 -7.92 2.69 -22.47
C TYR A 136 -8.27 4.07 -23.06
N ASN A 137 -7.38 5.06 -22.92
CA ASN A 137 -7.58 6.41 -23.46
C ASN A 137 -7.64 6.41 -24.99
N ASP A 138 -6.77 5.66 -25.67
CA ASP A 138 -6.80 5.52 -27.14
C ASP A 138 -8.12 4.90 -27.60
N ARG A 139 -8.62 3.90 -26.88
CA ARG A 139 -9.89 3.25 -27.20
C ARG A 139 -11.10 4.16 -26.97
N PHE A 140 -11.02 5.07 -26.00
CA PHE A 140 -12.09 6.01 -25.67
C PHE A 140 -12.07 7.25 -26.57
N MET A 141 -10.89 7.75 -26.94
CA MET A 141 -10.75 8.91 -27.83
C MET A 141 -11.08 8.60 -29.30
N TRP A 142 -10.88 7.34 -29.72
CA TRP A 142 -11.20 6.85 -31.07
C TRP A 142 -12.41 5.91 -31.09
N GLY A 143 -13.23 5.94 -30.04
CA GLY A 143 -14.45 5.15 -29.93
C GLY A 143 -15.51 5.51 -30.98
N PRO A 144 -16.62 4.76 -31.04
CA PRO A 144 -17.57 4.66 -32.17
C PRO A 144 -18.30 5.95 -32.56
N PHE A 145 -18.00 7.07 -31.92
CA PHE A 145 -18.60 8.38 -32.25
C PHE A 145 -18.02 9.04 -33.52
N MET A 146 -16.85 8.62 -34.01
CA MET A 146 -16.22 9.21 -35.20
C MET A 146 -16.30 8.34 -36.45
N TRP A 147 -16.60 7.05 -36.32
CA TRP A 147 -16.73 6.13 -37.45
C TRP A 147 -18.12 5.48 -37.39
N GLY A 148 -18.97 5.81 -38.35
CA GLY A 148 -20.26 5.16 -38.51
C GLY A 148 -20.12 3.63 -38.60
N PRO A 149 -21.26 2.84 -38.60
CA PRO A 149 -21.27 1.40 -38.32
C PRO A 149 -20.58 0.50 -39.37
N MET A 150 -19.73 1.03 -40.24
CA MET A 150 -19.20 0.29 -41.38
C MET A 150 -17.71 -0.10 -41.36
N MET A 151 -16.92 0.20 -40.32
CA MET A 151 -15.50 -0.24 -40.29
C MET A 151 -15.04 -0.65 -38.90
N MET A 152 -15.48 -1.80 -38.41
CA MET A 152 -14.76 -2.49 -37.35
C MET A 152 -13.65 -3.33 -37.99
N PRO A 153 -12.36 -3.09 -37.68
CA PRO A 153 -11.32 -4.03 -38.05
C PRO A 153 -11.54 -5.37 -37.34
N PRO A 154 -11.24 -6.50 -37.97
CA PRO A 154 -11.38 -7.81 -37.34
C PRO A 154 -10.46 -7.91 -36.13
N PRO A 155 -10.87 -8.65 -35.06
CA PRO A 155 -10.05 -8.83 -33.88
C PRO A 155 -8.70 -9.48 -34.25
N PRO A 156 -7.59 -9.09 -33.58
CA PRO A 156 -6.28 -9.69 -33.81
C PRO A 156 -6.32 -11.19 -33.54
N SER A 157 -5.72 -11.95 -34.45
CA SER A 157 -5.60 -13.41 -34.34
C SER A 157 -4.80 -13.78 -33.08
N PRO A 158 -5.18 -14.81 -32.34
CA PRO A 158 -4.42 -15.26 -31.18
C PRO A 158 -3.01 -15.73 -31.60
N PRO A 159 -1.97 -15.52 -30.75
CA PRO A 159 -0.62 -15.93 -31.05
C PRO A 159 -0.54 -17.44 -31.27
N ARG A 160 0.06 -17.85 -32.39
CA ARG A 160 0.32 -19.28 -32.67
C ARG A 160 1.39 -19.74 -31.69
N LEU A 161 0.99 -20.62 -30.79
CA LEU A 161 1.93 -21.43 -29.99
C LEU A 161 2.68 -22.36 -30.94
N HIS A 162 3.95 -22.05 -31.17
CA HIS A 162 4.86 -23.02 -31.81
C HIS A 162 5.10 -24.18 -30.83
N ARG A 163 4.73 -25.35 -31.24
CA ARG A 163 5.07 -26.63 -30.62
C ARG A 163 6.51 -27.01 -30.94
#